data_3cafb139cec23df8b66c797e6b6b0276
#
_entry.id   3cafb139cec23df8b66c797e6b6b0276
#
_cell.length_a   1.000
_cell.length_b   1.000
_cell.length_c   1.000
_cell.angle_alpha   90.00
_cell.angle_beta   90.00
_cell.angle_gamma   90.00
#
_symmetry.space_group_name_H-M   'P 1'
#
loop_
_entity.id
_entity.type
_entity.pdbx_description
1 polymer ?
#
loop_
_entity_poly.entity_id
_entity_poly.type
_entity_poly.pdbx_seq_one_letter_code
_entity_poly.pdbx_strand_id
1 'polypeptide(L)'
;MAQLSMNEMTTYRWSFEEDVAQYAAVGIPAIGVWRQKLTDFGEEKGRELIAESGLEVSNLLWAGGFTGSDDRNLRESVGDALEAIQLAAELRAGCLVVYSGGRAGHTHNHARRLVKEALKELLPAAREHDVILAIEPMHLGCAAEWTFLTSIDDALSLIDDFDSPHLKLAFDTYHFGQQEGILDQLGELAERIAVVHLGDCKSPPRLEQNRSCLGDGKVPLKEIVAALSAAGYDGYYDVELMGEEIEITDYRDLLEQSKLAFAQLAAYSETSR
;
A
#
# COMPACT_ATOMS: atom_id res chain seq x y z
N MET A 1 -5.64 4.76 17.62
CA MET A 1 -6.52 3.56 17.37
C MET A 1 -6.24 3.10 15.95
N ALA A 2 -6.27 1.78 15.69
CA ALA A 2 -6.11 1.24 14.35
C ALA A 2 -7.19 1.81 13.40
N GLN A 3 -6.78 2.28 12.23
CA GLN A 3 -7.66 2.95 11.26
C GLN A 3 -7.87 2.06 10.04
N LEU A 4 -9.13 1.69 9.77
CA LEU A 4 -9.50 0.89 8.60
C LEU A 4 -9.49 1.76 7.35
N SER A 5 -8.93 1.23 6.27
CA SER A 5 -9.09 1.72 4.92
C SER A 5 -9.45 0.58 3.97
N MET A 6 -10.05 0.89 2.84
CA MET A 6 -10.32 -0.07 1.77
C MET A 6 -9.64 0.40 0.49
N ASN A 7 -8.83 -0.48 -0.06
CA ASN A 7 -8.07 -0.26 -1.29
C ASN A 7 -8.95 -0.50 -2.52
N GLU A 8 -8.95 0.43 -3.48
CA GLU A 8 -9.71 0.30 -4.73
C GLU A 8 -9.29 -0.88 -5.60
N MET A 9 -8.11 -1.46 -5.37
CA MET A 9 -7.70 -2.72 -6.00
C MET A 9 -8.56 -3.91 -5.55
N THR A 10 -9.12 -3.85 -4.35
CA THR A 10 -10.05 -4.88 -3.84
C THR A 10 -11.35 -4.92 -4.65
N THR A 11 -11.79 -3.76 -5.11
CA THR A 11 -13.04 -3.58 -5.86
C THR A 11 -12.77 -3.09 -7.29
N TYR A 12 -11.73 -3.62 -7.95
CA TYR A 12 -11.20 -3.10 -9.22
C TYR A 12 -12.23 -3.03 -10.35
N ARG A 13 -13.35 -3.79 -10.30
CA ARG A 13 -14.42 -3.75 -11.30
C ARG A 13 -15.41 -2.59 -11.10
N TRP A 14 -15.43 -1.96 -9.92
CA TRP A 14 -16.24 -0.77 -9.69
C TRP A 14 -15.54 0.46 -10.26
N SER A 15 -16.33 1.46 -10.61
CA SER A 15 -15.82 2.79 -10.93
C SER A 15 -15.37 3.51 -9.65
N PHE A 16 -14.57 4.55 -9.81
CA PHE A 16 -14.17 5.42 -8.70
C PHE A 16 -15.37 5.95 -7.92
N GLU A 17 -16.40 6.44 -8.62
CA GLU A 17 -17.63 6.97 -8.01
C GLU A 17 -18.37 5.90 -7.21
N GLU A 18 -18.40 4.67 -7.73
CA GLU A 18 -19.04 3.54 -7.06
C GLU A 18 -18.27 3.13 -5.81
N ASP A 19 -16.93 3.07 -5.86
CA ASP A 19 -16.09 2.80 -4.69
C ASP A 19 -16.33 3.81 -3.57
N VAL A 20 -16.25 5.10 -3.87
CA VAL A 20 -16.49 6.17 -2.89
C VAL A 20 -17.88 6.06 -2.26
N ALA A 21 -18.92 5.86 -3.08
CA ALA A 21 -20.29 5.75 -2.59
C ALA A 21 -20.50 4.52 -1.71
N GLN A 22 -19.99 3.35 -2.11
CA GLN A 22 -20.19 2.10 -1.37
C GLN A 22 -19.35 2.04 -0.09
N TYR A 23 -18.10 2.52 -0.10
CA TYR A 23 -17.26 2.56 1.09
C TYR A 23 -17.89 3.47 2.16
N ALA A 24 -18.34 4.65 1.77
CA ALA A 24 -19.05 5.55 2.67
C ALA A 24 -20.36 4.93 3.21
N ALA A 25 -21.16 4.28 2.34
CA ALA A 25 -22.43 3.65 2.73
C ALA A 25 -22.24 2.51 3.73
N VAL A 26 -21.18 1.71 3.59
CA VAL A 26 -20.81 0.64 4.55
C VAL A 26 -20.21 1.22 5.83
N GLY A 27 -19.79 2.49 5.81
CA GLY A 27 -19.14 3.17 6.94
C GLY A 27 -17.69 2.74 7.13
N ILE A 28 -16.96 2.52 6.03
CA ILE A 28 -15.51 2.43 6.01
C ILE A 28 -14.99 3.87 6.07
N PRO A 29 -14.02 4.21 6.95
CA PRO A 29 -13.64 5.60 7.17
C PRO A 29 -12.64 6.15 6.15
N ALA A 30 -11.90 5.28 5.44
CA ALA A 30 -10.85 5.71 4.52
C ALA A 30 -10.77 4.85 3.25
N ILE A 31 -10.16 5.40 2.22
CA ILE A 31 -9.97 4.80 0.90
C ILE A 31 -8.50 4.83 0.50
N GLY A 32 -7.97 3.70 0.00
CA GLY A 32 -6.73 3.65 -0.77
C GLY A 32 -7.05 3.92 -2.24
N VAL A 33 -6.62 5.08 -2.74
CA VAL A 33 -7.01 5.57 -4.07
C VAL A 33 -6.11 5.00 -5.16
N TRP A 34 -6.70 4.36 -6.16
CA TRP A 34 -5.99 3.96 -7.37
C TRP A 34 -6.00 5.09 -8.41
N ARG A 35 -4.82 5.68 -8.68
CA ARG A 35 -4.64 6.82 -9.58
C ARG A 35 -5.36 6.68 -10.93
N GLN A 36 -5.33 5.47 -11.52
CA GLN A 36 -5.95 5.26 -12.83
C GLN A 36 -7.47 5.48 -12.76
N LYS A 37 -8.15 4.93 -11.75
CA LYS A 37 -9.60 5.16 -11.58
C LYS A 37 -9.92 6.64 -11.35
N LEU A 38 -9.13 7.30 -10.52
CA LEU A 38 -9.28 8.73 -10.26
C LEU A 38 -9.07 9.57 -11.53
N THR A 39 -8.02 9.26 -12.31
CA THR A 39 -7.73 9.97 -13.57
C THR A 39 -8.83 9.73 -14.60
N ASP A 40 -9.34 8.51 -14.74
CA ASP A 40 -10.43 8.16 -15.66
C ASP A 40 -11.75 8.88 -15.28
N PHE A 41 -12.01 9.08 -13.98
CA PHE A 41 -13.15 9.83 -13.48
C PHE A 41 -12.96 11.35 -13.62
N GLY A 42 -11.74 11.84 -13.50
CA GLY A 42 -11.32 13.23 -13.50
C GLY A 42 -10.89 13.70 -12.11
N GLU A 43 -9.62 14.04 -11.96
CA GLU A 43 -8.97 14.30 -10.67
C GLU A 43 -9.66 15.39 -9.83
N GLU A 44 -10.05 16.53 -10.46
CA GLU A 44 -10.74 17.61 -9.76
C GLU A 44 -12.09 17.15 -9.19
N LYS A 45 -12.91 16.48 -10.01
CA LYS A 45 -14.21 15.94 -9.59
C LYS A 45 -14.05 14.85 -8.53
N GLY A 46 -13.02 14.01 -8.67
CA GLY A 46 -12.76 12.94 -7.70
C GLY A 46 -12.37 13.48 -6.34
N ARG A 47 -11.55 14.54 -6.28
CA ARG A 47 -11.22 15.23 -5.01
C ARG A 47 -12.47 15.82 -4.34
N GLU A 48 -13.33 16.47 -5.12
CA GLU A 48 -14.60 16.98 -4.62
C GLU A 48 -15.48 15.87 -4.06
N LEU A 49 -15.61 14.76 -4.80
CA LEU A 49 -16.42 13.62 -4.39
C LEU A 49 -15.90 12.97 -3.09
N ILE A 50 -14.57 12.76 -2.95
CA ILE A 50 -13.97 12.28 -1.70
C ILE A 50 -14.29 13.24 -0.54
N ALA A 51 -14.08 14.54 -0.76
CA ALA A 51 -14.33 15.55 0.28
C ALA A 51 -15.81 15.58 0.73
N GLU A 52 -16.75 15.41 -0.19
CA GLU A 52 -18.19 15.33 0.10
C GLU A 52 -18.58 14.03 0.80
N SER A 53 -17.91 12.91 0.50
CA SER A 53 -18.19 11.62 1.10
C SER A 53 -17.78 11.51 2.57
N GLY A 54 -16.81 12.34 3.01
CA GLY A 54 -16.20 12.26 4.32
C GLY A 54 -15.16 11.16 4.49
N LEU A 55 -14.77 10.47 3.41
CA LEU A 55 -13.68 9.49 3.43
C LEU A 55 -12.33 10.20 3.56
N GLU A 56 -11.45 9.65 4.39
CA GLU A 56 -10.04 10.02 4.40
C GLU A 56 -9.29 9.21 3.32
N VAL A 57 -8.18 9.75 2.79
CA VAL A 57 -7.33 9.03 1.84
C VAL A 57 -6.15 8.43 2.58
N SER A 58 -6.14 7.11 2.73
CA SER A 58 -5.06 6.40 3.43
C SER A 58 -3.76 6.40 2.63
N ASN A 59 -3.85 6.17 1.35
CA ASN A 59 -2.71 6.16 0.43
C ASN A 59 -3.16 6.40 -1.01
N LEU A 60 -2.21 6.82 -1.85
CA LEU A 60 -2.37 6.91 -3.29
C LEU A 60 -1.52 5.84 -3.96
N LEU A 61 -2.08 5.08 -4.87
CA LEU A 61 -1.45 4.00 -5.63
C LEU A 61 -1.37 4.40 -7.11
N TRP A 62 -0.30 4.37 -7.80
CA TRP A 62 1.12 4.17 -7.49
C TRP A 62 1.96 5.19 -8.24
N ALA A 63 3.21 5.35 -7.84
CA ALA A 63 4.25 5.92 -8.66
C ALA A 63 5.44 4.96 -8.72
N GLY A 64 6.29 5.06 -9.74
CA GLY A 64 7.48 4.22 -9.81
C GLY A 64 7.87 3.76 -11.21
N GLY A 65 8.43 2.53 -11.30
CA GLY A 65 8.93 1.99 -12.56
C GLY A 65 10.29 2.57 -12.97
N PHE A 66 11.11 2.99 -12.01
CA PHE A 66 12.37 3.73 -12.25
C PHE A 66 13.46 2.93 -12.97
N THR A 67 13.27 1.65 -13.16
CA THR A 67 14.21 0.75 -13.86
C THR A 67 13.93 0.63 -15.35
N GLY A 68 12.81 1.18 -15.84
CA GLY A 68 12.38 1.01 -17.23
C GLY A 68 11.72 -0.35 -17.50
N SER A 69 11.22 -1.04 -16.46
CA SER A 69 10.52 -2.32 -16.63
C SER A 69 9.14 -2.20 -17.28
N ASP A 70 8.61 -1.00 -17.35
CA ASP A 70 7.32 -0.63 -17.92
C ASP A 70 7.45 0.18 -19.24
N ASP A 71 8.59 0.05 -19.93
CA ASP A 71 8.94 0.75 -21.16
C ASP A 71 9.14 2.27 -21.05
N ARG A 72 8.94 2.87 -19.86
CA ARG A 72 9.27 4.28 -19.59
C ARG A 72 10.75 4.44 -19.27
N ASN A 73 11.37 5.52 -19.72
CA ASN A 73 12.71 5.86 -19.25
C ASN A 73 12.67 6.52 -17.86
N LEU A 74 13.81 6.55 -17.16
CA LEU A 74 13.91 7.11 -15.80
C LEU A 74 13.31 8.52 -15.67
N ARG A 75 13.54 9.39 -16.65
CA ARG A 75 13.04 10.77 -16.63
C ARG A 75 11.52 10.83 -16.70
N GLU A 76 10.91 9.98 -17.52
CA GLU A 76 9.45 9.87 -17.63
C GLU A 76 8.85 9.34 -16.34
N SER A 77 9.42 8.28 -15.74
CA SER A 77 8.97 7.73 -14.47
C SER A 77 9.12 8.74 -13.31
N VAL A 78 10.20 9.52 -13.28
CA VAL A 78 10.39 10.58 -12.28
C VAL A 78 9.37 11.72 -12.50
N GLY A 79 9.13 12.12 -13.76
CA GLY A 79 8.11 13.14 -14.08
C GLY A 79 6.71 12.73 -13.61
N ASP A 80 6.29 11.51 -13.92
CA ASP A 80 5.02 10.93 -13.45
C ASP A 80 4.94 10.86 -11.91
N ALA A 81 6.03 10.50 -11.26
CA ALA A 81 6.07 10.43 -9.79
C ALA A 81 5.99 11.81 -9.14
N LEU A 82 6.56 12.86 -9.75
CA LEU A 82 6.40 14.25 -9.28
C LEU A 82 4.95 14.73 -9.38
N GLU A 83 4.25 14.40 -10.47
CA GLU A 83 2.80 14.66 -10.61
C GLU A 83 1.99 13.89 -9.55
N ALA A 84 2.36 12.63 -9.28
CA ALA A 84 1.74 11.82 -8.24
C ALA A 84 1.93 12.41 -6.82
N ILE A 85 3.09 13.00 -6.52
CA ILE A 85 3.34 13.70 -5.25
C ILE A 85 2.39 14.89 -5.09
N GLN A 86 2.21 15.70 -6.15
CA GLN A 86 1.27 16.81 -6.11
C GLN A 86 -0.16 16.33 -5.88
N LEU A 87 -0.58 15.30 -6.60
CA LEU A 87 -1.92 14.72 -6.46
C LEU A 87 -2.13 14.14 -5.04
N ALA A 88 -1.13 13.44 -4.48
CA ALA A 88 -1.19 12.92 -3.12
C ALA A 88 -1.37 14.03 -2.08
N ALA A 89 -0.65 15.15 -2.25
CA ALA A 89 -0.81 16.33 -1.39
C ALA A 89 -2.20 16.97 -1.51
N GLU A 90 -2.72 17.11 -2.72
CA GLU A 90 -4.06 17.66 -2.98
C GLU A 90 -5.18 16.79 -2.39
N LEU A 91 -5.01 15.47 -2.42
CA LEU A 91 -5.88 14.48 -1.78
C LEU A 91 -5.69 14.42 -0.26
N ARG A 92 -4.65 15.01 0.29
CA ARG A 92 -4.21 14.83 1.68
C ARG A 92 -4.00 13.34 2.02
N ALA A 93 -3.47 12.58 1.08
CA ALA A 93 -3.21 11.18 1.26
C ALA A 93 -2.18 10.94 2.38
N GLY A 94 -2.41 9.92 3.21
CA GLY A 94 -1.46 9.53 4.25
C GLY A 94 -0.07 9.18 3.70
N CYS A 95 0.00 8.61 2.49
CA CYS A 95 1.25 8.42 1.75
C CYS A 95 1.00 8.20 0.25
N LEU A 96 2.08 8.26 -0.54
CA LEU A 96 2.14 7.78 -1.92
C LEU A 96 2.93 6.47 -1.94
N VAL A 97 2.28 5.38 -2.37
CA VAL A 97 2.95 4.08 -2.53
C VAL A 97 3.86 4.10 -3.76
N VAL A 98 5.09 3.64 -3.58
CA VAL A 98 6.13 3.71 -4.61
C VAL A 98 6.73 2.32 -4.84
N TYR A 99 6.67 1.84 -6.07
CA TYR A 99 7.34 0.62 -6.49
C TYR A 99 8.60 0.92 -7.30
N SER A 100 9.62 0.09 -7.12
CA SER A 100 10.93 0.35 -7.76
C SER A 100 10.94 0.10 -9.27
N GLY A 101 10.07 -0.75 -9.77
CA GLY A 101 10.16 -1.43 -11.05
C GLY A 101 10.90 -2.76 -10.93
N GLY A 102 10.59 -3.72 -11.80
CA GLY A 102 11.35 -4.95 -11.96
C GLY A 102 12.78 -4.65 -12.42
N ARG A 103 13.66 -5.63 -12.51
CA ARG A 103 15.07 -5.38 -12.90
C ARG A 103 15.27 -4.97 -14.36
N ALA A 104 14.32 -5.19 -15.25
CA ALA A 104 14.42 -4.87 -16.69
C ALA A 104 15.75 -5.32 -17.34
N GLY A 105 16.28 -6.47 -16.94
CA GLY A 105 17.58 -6.98 -17.42
C GLY A 105 18.82 -6.34 -16.77
N HIS A 106 18.66 -5.36 -15.89
CA HIS A 106 19.77 -4.73 -15.16
C HIS A 106 20.36 -5.67 -14.09
N THR A 107 21.62 -5.43 -13.72
CA THR A 107 22.16 -5.98 -12.47
C THR A 107 21.46 -5.33 -11.28
N HIS A 108 21.40 -6.02 -10.15
CA HIS A 108 20.79 -5.48 -8.92
C HIS A 108 21.37 -4.11 -8.53
N ASN A 109 22.70 -3.97 -8.55
CA ASN A 109 23.36 -2.72 -8.23
C ASN A 109 23.01 -1.57 -9.20
N HIS A 110 22.78 -1.87 -10.48
CA HIS A 110 22.38 -0.85 -11.46
C HIS A 110 20.93 -0.44 -11.22
N ALA A 111 20.01 -1.40 -11.04
CA ALA A 111 18.61 -1.12 -10.71
C ALA A 111 18.49 -0.26 -9.42
N ARG A 112 19.22 -0.63 -8.35
CA ARG A 112 19.28 0.14 -7.11
C ARG A 112 19.79 1.57 -7.33
N ARG A 113 20.81 1.74 -8.18
CA ARG A 113 21.31 3.08 -8.52
C ARG A 113 20.24 3.94 -9.21
N LEU A 114 19.50 3.39 -10.18
CA LEU A 114 18.42 4.12 -10.86
C LEU A 114 17.35 4.58 -9.88
N VAL A 115 16.90 3.71 -8.97
CA VAL A 115 15.93 4.08 -7.94
C VAL A 115 16.50 5.15 -7.00
N LYS A 116 17.77 5.06 -6.61
CA LYS A 116 18.41 6.10 -5.79
C LYS A 116 18.51 7.45 -6.53
N GLU A 117 18.72 7.44 -7.83
CA GLU A 117 18.71 8.67 -8.65
C GLU A 117 17.31 9.28 -8.69
N ALA A 118 16.26 8.45 -8.89
CA ALA A 118 14.86 8.91 -8.81
C ALA A 118 14.54 9.52 -7.44
N LEU A 119 14.81 8.80 -6.35
CA LEU A 119 14.49 9.26 -5.00
C LEU A 119 15.21 10.57 -4.62
N LYS A 120 16.41 10.83 -5.15
CA LYS A 120 17.10 12.13 -4.96
C LYS A 120 16.33 13.29 -5.57
N GLU A 121 15.61 13.08 -6.67
CA GLU A 121 14.77 14.09 -7.30
C GLU A 121 13.40 14.19 -6.63
N LEU A 122 12.83 13.08 -6.17
CA LEU A 122 11.49 13.03 -5.59
C LEU A 122 11.44 13.54 -4.14
N LEU A 123 12.43 13.24 -3.30
CA LEU A 123 12.40 13.58 -1.88
C LEU A 123 12.34 15.10 -1.59
N PRO A 124 13.00 15.98 -2.35
CA PRO A 124 12.78 17.42 -2.20
C PRO A 124 11.32 17.84 -2.42
N ALA A 125 10.66 17.30 -3.46
CA ALA A 125 9.26 17.58 -3.75
C ALA A 125 8.34 16.97 -2.68
N ALA A 126 8.60 15.73 -2.25
CA ALA A 126 7.86 15.07 -1.18
C ALA A 126 7.90 15.90 0.13
N ARG A 127 9.06 16.44 0.47
CA ARG A 127 9.22 17.34 1.63
C ARG A 127 8.49 18.68 1.44
N GLU A 128 8.55 19.27 0.25
CA GLU A 128 7.87 20.55 -0.06
C GLU A 128 6.36 20.42 0.07
N HIS A 129 5.81 19.31 -0.38
CA HIS A 129 4.39 19.00 -0.36
C HIS A 129 3.89 18.27 0.89
N ASP A 130 4.79 17.96 1.85
CA ASP A 130 4.52 17.17 3.06
C ASP A 130 3.93 15.78 2.77
N VAL A 131 4.43 15.10 1.73
CA VAL A 131 4.02 13.76 1.31
C VAL A 131 5.03 12.72 1.76
N ILE A 132 4.56 11.61 2.30
CA ILE A 132 5.39 10.43 2.61
C ILE A 132 5.42 9.51 1.38
N LEU A 133 6.61 9.17 0.90
CA LEU A 133 6.81 8.12 -0.10
C LEU A 133 6.95 6.78 0.62
N ALA A 134 6.06 5.84 0.34
CA ALA A 134 6.04 4.52 0.95
C ALA A 134 6.59 3.47 -0.03
N ILE A 135 7.82 3.02 0.18
CA ILE A 135 8.44 1.97 -0.66
C ILE A 135 7.80 0.62 -0.33
N GLU A 136 7.31 -0.06 -1.36
CA GLU A 136 6.70 -1.38 -1.24
C GLU A 136 7.62 -2.48 -1.78
N PRO A 137 8.21 -3.32 -0.91
CA PRO A 137 8.80 -4.58 -1.31
C PRO A 137 7.70 -5.62 -1.53
N MET A 138 7.95 -6.62 -2.37
CA MET A 138 6.99 -7.69 -2.64
C MET A 138 7.65 -9.05 -2.53
N HIS A 139 6.88 -10.06 -2.13
CA HIS A 139 7.35 -11.44 -2.11
C HIS A 139 7.86 -11.88 -3.49
N LEU A 140 8.98 -12.60 -3.53
CA LEU A 140 9.64 -13.02 -4.77
C LEU A 140 8.70 -13.74 -5.76
N GLY A 141 7.66 -14.41 -5.27
CA GLY A 141 6.68 -15.13 -6.08
C GLY A 141 5.81 -14.23 -6.96
N CYS A 142 5.73 -12.91 -6.69
CA CYS A 142 4.92 -11.96 -7.44
C CYS A 142 5.62 -10.62 -7.76
N ALA A 143 6.86 -10.44 -7.31
CA ALA A 143 7.60 -9.17 -7.46
C ALA A 143 8.07 -8.85 -8.89
N ALA A 144 8.26 -9.84 -9.76
CA ALA A 144 9.12 -9.78 -10.94
C ALA A 144 8.92 -8.56 -11.86
N GLU A 145 7.70 -8.10 -12.06
CA GLU A 145 7.36 -6.97 -12.93
C GLU A 145 7.27 -5.64 -12.16
N TRP A 146 6.94 -5.70 -10.88
CA TRP A 146 6.63 -4.55 -10.05
C TRP A 146 7.84 -3.99 -9.31
N THR A 147 8.64 -4.87 -8.70
CA THR A 147 9.76 -4.43 -7.88
C THR A 147 10.89 -5.45 -7.87
N PHE A 148 12.12 -4.97 -7.80
CA PHE A 148 13.28 -5.83 -7.53
C PHE A 148 13.59 -5.92 -6.02
N LEU A 149 12.89 -5.16 -5.19
CA LEU A 149 13.01 -5.23 -3.73
C LEU A 149 12.15 -6.39 -3.24
N THR A 150 12.78 -7.51 -2.90
CA THR A 150 12.06 -8.74 -2.58
C THR A 150 12.16 -9.15 -1.12
N SER A 151 12.66 -8.25 -0.26
CA SER A 151 12.68 -8.40 1.19
C SER A 151 12.46 -7.05 1.87
N ILE A 152 12.03 -7.10 3.13
CA ILE A 152 11.94 -5.92 4.00
C ILE A 152 13.32 -5.29 4.18
N ASP A 153 14.36 -6.11 4.38
CA ASP A 153 15.73 -5.63 4.57
C ASP A 153 16.27 -4.86 3.36
N ASP A 154 15.97 -5.31 2.14
CA ASP A 154 16.34 -4.60 0.91
C ASP A 154 15.68 -3.22 0.84
N ALA A 155 14.38 -3.13 1.19
CA ALA A 155 13.65 -1.87 1.22
C ALA A 155 14.17 -0.95 2.32
N LEU A 156 14.38 -1.45 3.53
CA LEU A 156 14.94 -0.67 4.65
C LEU A 156 16.35 -0.17 4.34
N SER A 157 17.20 -1.01 3.76
CA SER A 157 18.53 -0.60 3.33
C SER A 157 18.49 0.53 2.29
N LEU A 158 17.49 0.56 1.40
CA LEU A 158 17.29 1.65 0.46
C LEU A 158 16.81 2.91 1.16
N ILE A 159 15.88 2.80 2.10
CA ILE A 159 15.34 3.91 2.89
C ILE A 159 16.45 4.55 3.72
N ASP A 160 17.30 3.74 4.36
CA ASP A 160 18.43 4.19 5.19
C ASP A 160 19.49 4.96 4.42
N ASP A 161 19.61 4.76 3.10
CA ASP A 161 20.49 5.54 2.25
C ASP A 161 20.15 7.07 2.21
N PHE A 162 18.94 7.46 2.67
CA PHE A 162 18.44 8.85 2.50
C PHE A 162 18.19 9.60 3.80
N ASP A 163 18.10 8.94 4.94
CA ASP A 163 17.83 9.54 6.27
C ASP A 163 16.72 10.62 6.20
N SER A 164 15.56 10.27 5.59
CA SER A 164 14.46 11.19 5.35
C SER A 164 13.17 10.71 6.03
N PRO A 165 12.48 11.58 6.80
CA PRO A 165 11.19 11.23 7.39
C PRO A 165 10.08 11.08 6.33
N HIS A 166 10.29 11.59 5.11
CA HIS A 166 9.37 11.47 3.99
C HIS A 166 9.60 10.19 3.15
N LEU A 167 10.43 9.25 3.61
CA LEU A 167 10.63 7.97 2.96
C LEU A 167 10.44 6.85 3.97
N LYS A 168 9.40 6.08 3.80
CA LYS A 168 9.00 5.00 4.71
C LYS A 168 8.67 3.72 3.95
N LEU A 169 8.27 2.70 4.68
CA LEU A 169 7.88 1.38 4.17
C LEU A 169 6.36 1.31 4.00
N ALA A 170 5.88 0.76 2.88
CA ALA A 170 4.57 0.15 2.79
C ALA A 170 4.72 -1.34 3.18
N PHE A 171 4.09 -1.75 4.27
CA PHE A 171 4.18 -3.11 4.77
C PHE A 171 2.95 -3.90 4.36
N ASP A 172 3.11 -4.86 3.45
CA ASP A 172 2.02 -5.72 3.01
C ASP A 172 2.06 -7.07 3.71
N THR A 173 0.99 -7.37 4.45
CA THR A 173 0.85 -8.62 5.21
C THR A 173 0.71 -9.85 4.32
N TYR A 174 0.16 -9.70 3.10
CA TYR A 174 0.13 -10.77 2.12
C TYR A 174 1.53 -11.19 1.69
N HIS A 175 2.42 -10.20 1.46
CA HIS A 175 3.78 -10.47 1.02
C HIS A 175 4.68 -11.01 2.12
N PHE A 176 4.60 -10.48 3.33
CA PHE A 176 5.57 -10.76 4.38
C PHE A 176 4.97 -11.26 5.70
N GLY A 177 3.65 -11.27 5.84
CA GLY A 177 3.00 -11.66 7.09
C GLY A 177 3.25 -13.11 7.52
N GLN A 178 3.62 -14.01 6.59
CA GLN A 178 4.01 -15.39 6.89
C GLN A 178 5.53 -15.59 6.97
N GLN A 179 6.32 -14.51 6.86
CA GLN A 179 7.77 -14.61 6.99
C GLN A 179 8.16 -15.04 8.42
N GLU A 180 9.07 -16.01 8.53
CA GLU A 180 9.58 -16.44 9.83
C GLU A 180 10.24 -15.28 10.58
N GLY A 181 9.87 -15.09 11.86
CA GLY A 181 10.40 -14.02 12.71
C GLY A 181 9.81 -12.63 12.45
N ILE A 182 8.83 -12.47 11.56
CA ILE A 182 8.25 -11.15 11.27
C ILE A 182 7.66 -10.49 12.52
N LEU A 183 6.98 -11.23 13.38
CA LEU A 183 6.36 -10.70 14.58
C LEU A 183 7.37 -10.05 15.54
N ASP A 184 8.57 -10.60 15.63
CA ASP A 184 9.65 -10.06 16.47
C ASP A 184 10.23 -8.75 15.90
N GLN A 185 10.11 -8.54 14.58
CA GLN A 185 10.62 -7.35 13.89
C GLN A 185 9.62 -6.18 13.92
N LEU A 186 8.32 -6.45 14.01
CA LEU A 186 7.28 -5.41 13.91
C LEU A 186 7.42 -4.29 14.93
N GLY A 187 7.97 -4.57 16.11
CA GLY A 187 8.24 -3.57 17.13
C GLY A 187 9.20 -2.47 16.67
N GLU A 188 10.25 -2.85 15.93
CA GLU A 188 11.25 -1.93 15.38
C GLU A 188 10.79 -1.30 14.05
N LEU A 189 9.92 -2.00 13.31
CA LEU A 189 9.41 -1.55 12.03
C LEU A 189 8.32 -0.49 12.15
N ALA A 190 7.53 -0.48 13.22
CA ALA A 190 6.31 0.30 13.37
C ALA A 190 6.48 1.79 13.03
N GLU A 191 7.53 2.45 13.51
CA GLU A 191 7.82 3.87 13.23
C GLU A 191 8.22 4.12 11.78
N ARG A 192 8.67 3.08 11.08
CA ARG A 192 9.13 3.12 9.70
C ARG A 192 8.04 2.82 8.67
N ILE A 193 6.87 2.36 9.13
CA ILE A 193 5.73 2.03 8.28
C ILE A 193 4.88 3.28 8.05
N ALA A 194 4.56 3.56 6.78
CA ALA A 194 3.62 4.61 6.38
C ALA A 194 2.20 4.07 6.30
N VAL A 195 2.03 2.88 5.72
CA VAL A 195 0.76 2.20 5.54
C VAL A 195 0.95 0.69 5.67
N VAL A 196 -0.05 0.01 6.21
CA VAL A 196 -0.14 -1.45 6.19
C VAL A 196 -1.15 -1.85 5.14
N HIS A 197 -0.72 -2.52 4.06
CA HIS A 197 -1.63 -3.23 3.18
C HIS A 197 -2.04 -4.54 3.87
N LEU A 198 -3.33 -4.66 4.16
CA LEU A 198 -3.88 -5.76 4.93
C LEU A 198 -4.47 -6.80 3.98
N GLY A 199 -3.77 -7.87 3.76
CA GLY A 199 -4.18 -9.02 2.95
C GLY A 199 -3.97 -10.33 3.68
N ASP A 200 -4.71 -11.35 3.29
CA ASP A 200 -4.59 -12.72 3.81
C ASP A 200 -4.41 -13.71 2.66
N CYS A 201 -3.90 -14.90 2.92
CA CYS A 201 -3.78 -15.95 1.91
C CYS A 201 -3.66 -17.34 2.53
N LYS A 202 -4.19 -18.33 1.81
CA LYS A 202 -4.14 -19.75 2.22
C LYS A 202 -2.83 -20.45 1.87
N SER A 203 -2.07 -19.88 0.95
CA SER A 203 -0.78 -20.39 0.46
C SER A 203 0.17 -19.22 0.18
N PRO A 204 1.50 -19.48 0.09
CA PRO A 204 2.45 -18.40 -0.20
C PRO A 204 2.10 -17.59 -1.45
N PRO A 205 2.48 -16.30 -1.50
CA PRO A 205 2.19 -15.40 -2.62
C PRO A 205 2.64 -15.95 -3.98
N ARG A 206 1.81 -15.74 -5.03
CA ARG A 206 2.05 -16.16 -6.42
C ARG A 206 1.72 -15.02 -7.37
N LEU A 207 2.11 -15.18 -8.64
CA LEU A 207 1.84 -14.21 -9.72
C LEU A 207 0.36 -13.82 -9.84
N GLU A 208 -0.56 -14.76 -9.63
CA GLU A 208 -2.01 -14.54 -9.73
C GLU A 208 -2.61 -13.83 -8.51
N GLN A 209 -1.79 -13.35 -7.57
CA GLN A 209 -2.30 -12.62 -6.38
C GLN A 209 -3.38 -13.41 -5.63
N ASN A 210 -3.05 -14.59 -5.14
CA ASN A 210 -4.00 -15.52 -4.49
C ASN A 210 -4.39 -15.09 -3.07
N ARG A 211 -4.86 -13.86 -2.90
CA ARG A 211 -5.36 -13.35 -1.62
C ARG A 211 -6.72 -13.98 -1.28
N SER A 212 -7.04 -14.07 -0.01
CA SER A 212 -8.33 -14.55 0.51
C SER A 212 -8.95 -13.48 1.41
N CYS A 213 -10.23 -13.62 1.75
CA CYS A 213 -10.88 -12.77 2.73
C CYS A 213 -10.09 -12.77 4.05
N LEU A 214 -10.10 -11.65 4.75
CA LEU A 214 -9.39 -11.50 6.02
C LEU A 214 -9.87 -12.53 7.04
N GLY A 215 -8.94 -13.30 7.57
CA GLY A 215 -9.20 -14.36 8.55
C GLY A 215 -9.46 -15.75 7.96
N ASP A 216 -9.59 -15.87 6.64
CA ASP A 216 -9.76 -17.16 5.94
C ASP A 216 -8.42 -17.79 5.52
N GLY A 217 -7.33 -17.04 5.65
CA GLY A 217 -5.99 -17.48 5.29
C GLY A 217 -5.15 -17.98 6.46
N LYS A 218 -3.84 -17.86 6.30
CA LYS A 218 -2.83 -18.33 7.27
C LYS A 218 -1.93 -17.21 7.78
N VAL A 219 -2.13 -15.99 7.29
CA VAL A 219 -1.39 -14.83 7.79
C VAL A 219 -1.82 -14.59 9.25
N PRO A 220 -0.89 -14.46 10.21
CA PRO A 220 -1.21 -14.24 11.62
C PRO A 220 -1.65 -12.78 11.85
N LEU A 221 -2.76 -12.36 11.21
CA LEU A 221 -3.21 -10.98 11.20
C LEU A 221 -3.48 -10.42 12.61
N LYS A 222 -4.01 -11.25 13.52
CA LYS A 222 -4.28 -10.85 14.90
C LYS A 222 -2.99 -10.46 15.63
N GLU A 223 -1.99 -11.29 15.51
CA GLU A 223 -0.68 -11.10 16.11
C GLU A 223 0.05 -9.91 15.49
N ILE A 224 -0.04 -9.75 14.16
CA ILE A 224 0.55 -8.60 13.44
C ILE A 224 -0.08 -7.29 13.89
N VAL A 225 -1.41 -7.18 13.89
CA VAL A 225 -2.11 -5.95 14.31
C VAL A 225 -1.86 -5.66 15.78
N ALA A 226 -1.81 -6.69 16.64
CA ALA A 226 -1.50 -6.52 18.06
C ALA A 226 -0.05 -6.03 18.27
N ALA A 227 0.92 -6.60 17.58
CA ALA A 227 2.34 -6.21 17.67
C ALA A 227 2.56 -4.76 17.21
N LEU A 228 1.99 -4.38 16.06
CA LEU A 228 2.06 -3.02 15.53
C LEU A 228 1.37 -2.02 16.49
N SER A 229 0.19 -2.36 17.01
CA SER A 229 -0.52 -1.53 17.99
C SER A 229 0.25 -1.37 19.29
N ALA A 230 0.89 -2.43 19.78
CA ALA A 230 1.74 -2.38 20.99
C ALA A 230 3.00 -1.51 20.76
N ALA A 231 3.52 -1.49 19.54
CA ALA A 231 4.64 -0.64 19.12
C ALA A 231 4.25 0.82 18.83
N GLY A 232 2.95 1.17 18.93
CA GLY A 232 2.48 2.54 18.75
C GLY A 232 2.14 2.91 17.31
N TYR A 233 2.02 1.96 16.39
CA TYR A 233 1.54 2.24 15.03
C TYR A 233 0.11 2.75 15.07
N ASP A 234 -0.12 3.94 14.53
CA ASP A 234 -1.40 4.66 14.52
C ASP A 234 -1.90 4.99 13.09
N GLY A 235 -1.21 4.47 12.07
CA GLY A 235 -1.56 4.65 10.66
C GLY A 235 -2.71 3.75 10.20
N TYR A 236 -2.91 3.74 8.88
CA TYR A 236 -3.99 3.00 8.24
C TYR A 236 -3.61 1.53 7.99
N TYR A 237 -4.62 0.68 8.18
CA TYR A 237 -4.65 -0.68 7.68
C TYR A 237 -5.57 -0.69 6.44
N ASP A 238 -4.97 -0.69 5.27
CA ASP A 238 -5.65 -0.60 3.98
C ASP A 238 -5.89 -2.00 3.43
N VAL A 239 -7.14 -2.44 3.42
CA VAL A 239 -7.51 -3.80 2.99
C VAL A 239 -7.33 -3.92 1.49
N GLU A 240 -6.38 -4.76 1.08
CA GLU A 240 -6.06 -5.03 -0.31
C GLU A 240 -6.20 -6.52 -0.63
N LEU A 241 -7.25 -6.86 -1.36
CA LEU A 241 -7.60 -8.24 -1.69
C LEU A 241 -7.75 -8.40 -3.20
N MET A 242 -7.04 -9.39 -3.76
CA MET A 242 -7.08 -9.71 -5.19
C MET A 242 -6.95 -11.22 -5.38
N GLY A 243 -7.46 -11.74 -6.49
CA GLY A 243 -7.36 -13.13 -6.88
C GLY A 243 -8.70 -13.78 -7.17
N GLU A 244 -8.69 -15.01 -7.66
CA GLU A 244 -9.88 -15.71 -8.16
C GLU A 244 -11.01 -15.80 -7.12
N GLU A 245 -10.69 -16.05 -5.85
CA GLU A 245 -11.72 -16.14 -4.78
C GLU A 245 -12.38 -14.78 -4.54
N ILE A 246 -11.64 -13.70 -4.68
CA ILE A 246 -12.13 -12.33 -4.47
C ILE A 246 -12.95 -11.87 -5.67
N GLU A 247 -12.54 -12.22 -6.88
CA GLU A 247 -13.21 -11.83 -8.12
C GLU A 247 -14.63 -12.38 -8.25
N ILE A 248 -14.90 -13.54 -7.69
CA ILE A 248 -16.23 -14.17 -7.71
C ILE A 248 -17.14 -13.73 -6.56
N THR A 249 -16.62 -13.01 -5.57
CA THR A 249 -17.36 -12.52 -4.41
C THR A 249 -18.13 -11.25 -4.76
N ASP A 250 -19.34 -11.10 -4.20
CA ASP A 250 -20.04 -9.80 -4.24
C ASP A 250 -19.24 -8.78 -3.43
N TYR A 251 -18.95 -7.63 -4.03
CA TYR A 251 -18.10 -6.63 -3.38
C TYR A 251 -18.74 -5.97 -2.15
N ARG A 252 -20.07 -5.86 -2.09
CA ARG A 252 -20.73 -5.34 -0.89
C ARG A 252 -20.57 -6.30 0.29
N ASP A 253 -20.76 -7.61 0.03
CA ASP A 253 -20.52 -8.64 1.04
C ASP A 253 -19.03 -8.62 1.47
N LEU A 254 -18.11 -8.45 0.52
CA LEU A 254 -16.68 -8.36 0.79
C LEU A 254 -16.33 -7.16 1.68
N LEU A 255 -16.93 -5.98 1.45
CA LEU A 255 -16.75 -4.79 2.28
C LEU A 255 -17.22 -5.02 3.71
N GLU A 256 -18.43 -5.56 3.88
CA GLU A 256 -18.99 -5.87 5.22
C GLU A 256 -18.16 -6.92 5.96
N GLN A 257 -17.73 -7.98 5.28
CA GLN A 257 -16.86 -9.00 5.86
C GLN A 257 -15.51 -8.42 6.28
N SER A 258 -14.89 -7.61 5.44
CA SER A 258 -13.60 -6.97 5.72
C SER A 258 -13.70 -6.03 6.93
N LYS A 259 -14.77 -5.23 7.01
CA LYS A 259 -15.04 -4.34 8.15
C LYS A 259 -15.22 -5.13 9.44
N LEU A 260 -16.00 -6.22 9.43
CA LEU A 260 -16.21 -7.08 10.60
C LEU A 260 -14.92 -7.78 11.02
N ALA A 261 -14.16 -8.33 10.05
CA ALA A 261 -12.89 -8.96 10.33
C ALA A 261 -11.90 -7.98 10.97
N PHE A 262 -11.76 -6.77 10.39
CA PHE A 262 -10.89 -5.75 10.95
C PHE A 262 -11.30 -5.32 12.37
N ALA A 263 -12.59 -5.16 12.65
CA ALA A 263 -13.08 -4.85 13.99
C ALA A 263 -12.66 -5.92 15.03
N GLN A 264 -12.65 -7.20 14.63
CA GLN A 264 -12.16 -8.30 15.49
C GLN A 264 -10.63 -8.23 15.71
N LEU A 265 -9.85 -7.86 14.68
CA LEU A 265 -8.40 -7.68 14.79
C LEU A 265 -8.07 -6.54 15.74
N ALA A 266 -8.75 -5.40 15.60
CA ALA A 266 -8.58 -4.23 16.46
C ALA A 266 -8.96 -4.52 17.92
N ALA A 267 -10.08 -5.18 18.17
CA ALA A 267 -10.49 -5.58 19.51
C ALA A 267 -9.50 -6.54 20.18
N TYR A 268 -8.94 -7.49 19.43
CA TYR A 268 -7.90 -8.39 19.93
C TYR A 268 -6.65 -7.62 20.35
N SER A 269 -6.23 -6.62 19.56
CA SER A 269 -5.05 -5.79 19.88
C SER A 269 -5.20 -4.97 21.17
N GLU A 270 -6.42 -4.54 21.51
CA GLU A 270 -6.70 -3.80 22.75
C GLU A 270 -6.65 -4.69 23.99
N THR A 271 -7.01 -5.97 23.85
CA THR A 271 -7.01 -6.93 24.97
C THR A 271 -5.65 -7.58 25.22
N SER A 272 -4.72 -7.46 24.26
CA SER A 272 -3.38 -8.06 24.33
C SER A 272 -2.30 -7.10 24.83
N ARG A 273 -2.68 -5.86 25.16
CA ARG A 273 -1.84 -4.86 25.83
C ARG A 273 -1.85 -5.10 27.33
#